data_d436a6e8b4c9661a1d3c4168c55967b2
#
_entry.id   d436a6e8b4c9661a1d3c4168c55967b2
#
_cell.length_a   1.000
_cell.length_b   1.000
_cell.length_c   1.000
_cell.angle_alpha   90.00
_cell.angle_beta   90.00
_cell.angle_gamma   90.00
#
_symmetry.space_group_name_H-M   'P 1'
#
loop_
_entity.id
_entity.type
_entity.pdbx_description
1 polymer ?
#
loop_
_entity_poly.entity_id
_entity_poly.type
_entity_poly.pdbx_seq_one_letter_code
_entity_poly.pdbx_strand_id
1 'polypeptide(L)'
;MFGQKRLSREGGVEIVVKELCTRMAQNGCDVTCYNRAGHHVSGAEYDDAGKTEYEGIRQKSVPTIERRGLAAVSSSAFAALYSAFGKYDVVHIHAEGPAFFAWLPKMFGKRVVVTVHGECEIIWATREKPDFMRVCAA
;
A
#
# COMPACT_ATOMS: atom_id res chain seq x y z
N MET A 1 -2.78 1.34 -3.25
CA MET A 1 -2.09 1.29 -1.94
C MET A 1 -1.18 0.07 -1.86
N PHE A 2 -0.04 0.15 -1.18
CA PHE A 2 0.83 -0.99 -0.92
C PHE A 2 1.69 -0.76 0.34
N GLY A 3 2.36 -1.83 0.81
CA GLY A 3 3.21 -1.82 2.00
C GLY A 3 2.72 -2.79 3.08
N GLN A 4 1.42 -3.07 3.12
CA GLN A 4 0.84 -4.14 3.95
C GLN A 4 1.18 -5.53 3.37
N LYS A 5 1.01 -6.56 4.18
CA LYS A 5 1.21 -7.93 3.71
C LYS A 5 0.05 -8.38 2.83
N ARG A 6 -1.16 -8.30 3.35
CA ARG A 6 -2.40 -8.64 2.62
C ARG A 6 -3.59 -7.92 3.27
N LEU A 7 -4.54 -7.44 2.46
CA LEU A 7 -5.70 -6.69 2.95
C LEU A 7 -6.60 -7.49 3.90
N SER A 8 -6.73 -8.79 3.67
CA SER A 8 -7.57 -9.70 4.47
C SER A 8 -6.93 -10.17 5.77
N ARG A 9 -5.65 -9.86 6.01
CA ARG A 9 -4.96 -10.30 7.21
C ARG A 9 -5.28 -9.41 8.41
N GLU A 10 -5.40 -10.00 9.59
CA GLU A 10 -5.44 -9.26 10.85
C GLU A 10 -4.04 -8.89 11.31
N GLY A 11 -3.82 -7.59 11.49
CA GLY A 11 -2.56 -7.00 11.94
C GLY A 11 -2.73 -5.51 12.07
N GLY A 12 -1.88 -4.84 12.83
CA GLY A 12 -2.05 -3.40 13.09
C GLY A 12 -2.10 -2.56 11.82
N VAL A 13 -1.14 -2.75 10.93
CA VAL A 13 -1.07 -2.01 9.65
C VAL A 13 -2.18 -2.45 8.71
N GLU A 14 -2.46 -3.74 8.64
CA GLU A 14 -3.46 -4.33 7.77
C GLU A 14 -4.87 -3.82 8.10
N ILE A 15 -5.21 -3.71 9.38
CA ILE A 15 -6.49 -3.16 9.84
C ILE A 15 -6.62 -1.69 9.42
N VAL A 16 -5.59 -0.88 9.62
CA VAL A 16 -5.60 0.54 9.24
C VAL A 16 -5.76 0.69 7.72
N VAL A 17 -5.02 -0.09 6.93
CA VAL A 17 -5.10 -0.05 5.47
C VAL A 17 -6.48 -0.48 4.99
N LYS A 18 -7.03 -1.55 5.56
CA LYS A 18 -8.37 -2.05 5.24
C LYS A 18 -9.44 -0.99 5.50
N GLU A 19 -9.45 -0.42 6.70
CA GLU A 19 -10.41 0.60 7.10
C GLU A 19 -10.31 1.85 6.21
N LEU A 20 -9.10 2.31 5.93
CA LEU A 20 -8.87 3.45 5.05
C LEU A 20 -9.36 3.19 3.62
N CYS A 21 -9.02 2.01 3.06
CA CYS A 21 -9.45 1.62 1.72
C CYS A 21 -10.97 1.52 1.61
N THR A 22 -11.63 0.91 2.61
CA THR A 22 -13.10 0.76 2.64
C THR A 22 -13.76 2.14 2.67
N ARG A 23 -13.30 3.04 3.51
CA ARG A 23 -13.84 4.43 3.56
C ARG A 23 -13.61 5.19 2.27
N MET A 24 -12.44 5.04 1.65
CA MET A 24 -12.16 5.68 0.36
C MET A 24 -13.07 5.13 -0.74
N ALA A 25 -13.27 3.81 -0.79
CA ALA A 25 -14.18 3.18 -1.75
C ALA A 25 -15.63 3.65 -1.55
N GLN A 26 -16.10 3.74 -0.30
CA GLN A 26 -17.42 4.27 0.04
C GLN A 26 -17.60 5.74 -0.38
N ASN A 27 -16.52 6.52 -0.39
CA ASN A 27 -16.50 7.89 -0.88
C ASN A 27 -16.31 8.02 -2.40
N GLY A 28 -16.44 6.91 -3.14
CA GLY A 28 -16.38 6.90 -4.60
C GLY A 28 -14.98 6.88 -5.20
N CYS A 29 -13.94 6.61 -4.40
CA CYS A 29 -12.59 6.45 -4.90
C CYS A 29 -12.38 5.05 -5.48
N ASP A 30 -11.71 4.96 -6.62
CA ASP A 30 -11.25 3.70 -7.22
C ASP A 30 -9.99 3.23 -6.48
N VAL A 31 -10.13 2.28 -5.57
CA VAL A 31 -9.04 1.82 -4.72
C VAL A 31 -8.47 0.51 -5.22
N THR A 32 -7.16 0.46 -5.40
CA THR A 32 -6.42 -0.78 -5.70
C THR A 32 -5.38 -1.04 -4.61
N CYS A 33 -5.42 -2.22 -4.01
CA CYS A 33 -4.42 -2.69 -3.05
C CYS A 33 -3.51 -3.72 -3.69
N TYR A 34 -2.20 -3.53 -3.54
CA TYR A 34 -1.19 -4.51 -3.90
C TYR A 34 -0.82 -5.34 -2.69
N ASN A 35 -1.11 -6.63 -2.77
CA ASN A 35 -0.84 -7.62 -1.73
C ASN A 35 0.42 -8.42 -2.06
N ARG A 36 1.14 -8.87 -1.05
CA ARG A 36 2.24 -9.82 -1.25
C ARG A 36 1.69 -11.17 -1.69
N ALA A 37 2.30 -11.77 -2.72
CA ALA A 37 2.12 -13.17 -3.03
C ALA A 37 2.97 -14.03 -2.06
N GLY A 38 2.51 -15.25 -1.75
CA GLY A 38 3.29 -16.23 -0.98
C GLY A 38 2.48 -16.94 0.11
N HIS A 39 2.87 -18.18 0.40
CA HIS A 39 2.19 -19.05 1.37
C HIS A 39 2.37 -18.61 2.82
N HIS A 40 3.44 -17.88 3.15
CA HIS A 40 3.72 -17.40 4.51
C HIS A 40 2.94 -16.14 4.91
N VAL A 41 2.13 -15.59 4.01
CA VAL A 41 1.40 -14.33 4.24
C VAL A 41 -0.02 -14.58 4.73
N SER A 42 -0.59 -15.76 4.49
CA SER A 42 -1.93 -16.16 4.91
C SER A 42 -1.84 -17.27 5.95
N GLY A 43 -2.46 -17.07 7.11
CA GLY A 43 -2.91 -18.19 7.92
C GLY A 43 -3.97 -18.97 7.14
N ALA A 44 -4.16 -20.26 7.42
CA ALA A 44 -5.13 -21.12 6.75
C ALA A 44 -6.59 -20.59 6.76
N GLU A 45 -6.88 -19.65 7.66
CA GLU A 45 -8.19 -19.01 7.82
C GLU A 45 -8.46 -17.87 6.83
N TYR A 46 -7.43 -17.37 6.13
CA TYR A 46 -7.49 -16.19 5.27
C TYR A 46 -7.03 -16.47 3.84
N ASP A 47 -7.32 -17.66 3.33
CA ASP A 47 -6.94 -18.04 1.96
C ASP A 47 -7.83 -17.36 0.92
N ASP A 48 -7.68 -16.03 0.82
CA ASP A 48 -8.26 -15.20 -0.22
C ASP A 48 -7.37 -15.13 -1.47
N ALA A 49 -6.56 -16.14 -1.70
CA ALA A 49 -5.56 -16.15 -2.78
C ALA A 49 -6.17 -15.98 -4.19
N GLY A 50 -7.47 -16.15 -4.32
CA GLY A 50 -8.20 -16.00 -5.59
C GLY A 50 -9.13 -14.78 -5.64
N LYS A 51 -9.33 -14.04 -4.56
CA LYS A 51 -10.25 -12.89 -4.57
C LYS A 51 -9.55 -11.67 -5.14
N THR A 52 -10.07 -11.17 -6.25
CA THR A 52 -9.59 -9.96 -6.92
C THR A 52 -10.26 -8.69 -6.39
N GLU A 53 -11.30 -8.82 -5.60
CA GLU A 53 -12.08 -7.72 -5.06
C GLU A 53 -12.54 -8.00 -3.61
N TYR A 54 -12.53 -6.95 -2.79
CA TYR A 54 -13.02 -6.95 -1.42
C TYR A 54 -13.70 -5.61 -1.13
N GLU A 55 -15.00 -5.61 -0.84
CA GLU A 55 -15.77 -4.41 -0.49
C GLU A 55 -15.55 -3.22 -1.46
N GLY A 56 -15.51 -3.47 -2.77
CA GLY A 56 -15.26 -2.45 -3.78
C GLY A 56 -13.78 -2.07 -3.95
N ILE A 57 -12.87 -2.74 -3.25
CA ILE A 57 -11.43 -2.55 -3.33
C ILE A 57 -10.84 -3.60 -4.25
N ARG A 58 -10.20 -3.18 -5.34
CA ARG A 58 -9.47 -4.11 -6.21
C ARG A 58 -8.20 -4.60 -5.54
N GLN A 59 -8.01 -5.91 -5.51
CA GLN A 59 -6.83 -6.56 -4.98
C GLN A 59 -5.96 -7.10 -6.12
N LYS A 60 -4.66 -6.82 -6.06
CA LYS A 60 -3.66 -7.35 -6.99
C LYS A 60 -2.51 -7.95 -6.19
N SER A 61 -2.17 -9.20 -6.46
CA SER A 61 -0.98 -9.82 -5.89
C SER A 61 0.26 -9.45 -6.70
N VAL A 62 1.34 -9.10 -6.01
CA VAL A 62 2.63 -8.81 -6.61
C VAL A 62 3.60 -9.95 -6.37
N PRO A 63 4.49 -10.26 -7.32
CA PRO A 63 5.54 -11.25 -7.14
C PRO A 63 6.36 -10.95 -5.89
N THR A 64 6.65 -12.00 -5.12
CA THR A 64 7.36 -11.88 -3.85
C THR A 64 8.41 -12.98 -3.78
N ILE A 65 9.66 -12.61 -3.48
CA ILE A 65 10.74 -13.57 -3.27
C ILE A 65 10.67 -14.03 -1.82
N GLU A 66 10.26 -15.29 -1.60
CA GLU A 66 10.06 -15.86 -0.26
C GLU A 66 11.40 -16.18 0.44
N ARG A 67 12.19 -15.14 0.70
CA ARG A 67 13.40 -15.23 1.53
C ARG A 67 13.32 -14.20 2.66
N ARG A 68 13.89 -14.56 3.82
CA ARG A 68 13.95 -13.68 5.00
C ARG A 68 14.53 -12.31 4.62
N GLY A 69 13.77 -11.24 4.85
CA GLY A 69 14.13 -9.87 4.51
C GLY A 69 13.85 -9.45 3.06
N LEU A 70 13.94 -10.37 2.07
CA LEU A 70 13.72 -10.03 0.67
C LEU A 70 12.25 -9.97 0.26
N ALA A 71 11.37 -10.65 0.99
CA ALA A 71 9.94 -10.67 0.66
C ALA A 71 9.30 -9.27 0.72
N ALA A 72 9.67 -8.46 1.71
CA ALA A 72 9.18 -7.10 1.84
C ALA A 72 9.75 -6.19 0.75
N VAL A 73 11.04 -6.31 0.46
CA VAL A 73 11.75 -5.49 -0.52
C VAL A 73 11.25 -5.79 -1.93
N SER A 74 11.22 -7.09 -2.32
CA SER A 74 10.77 -7.49 -3.67
C SER A 74 9.31 -7.12 -3.93
N SER A 75 8.41 -7.43 -2.99
CA SER A 75 7.00 -7.07 -3.16
C SER A 75 6.79 -5.55 -3.26
N SER A 76 7.55 -4.76 -2.49
CA SER A 76 7.47 -3.30 -2.53
C SER A 76 8.02 -2.74 -3.84
N ALA A 77 9.11 -3.30 -4.36
CA ALA A 77 9.69 -2.91 -5.65
C ALA A 77 8.70 -3.17 -6.80
N PHE A 78 8.09 -4.37 -6.85
CA PHE A 78 7.09 -4.69 -7.87
C PHE A 78 5.81 -3.86 -7.72
N ALA A 79 5.34 -3.64 -6.49
CA ALA A 79 4.17 -2.78 -6.25
C ALA A 79 4.44 -1.33 -6.69
N ALA A 80 5.62 -0.80 -6.38
CA ALA A 80 6.02 0.54 -6.82
C ALA A 80 6.09 0.63 -8.36
N LEU A 81 6.66 -0.38 -9.03
CA LEU A 81 6.75 -0.45 -10.47
C LEU A 81 5.36 -0.49 -11.11
N TYR A 82 4.48 -1.38 -10.65
CA TYR A 82 3.12 -1.49 -11.18
C TYR A 82 2.29 -0.23 -10.89
N SER A 83 2.50 0.42 -9.75
CA SER A 83 1.84 1.68 -9.44
C SER A 83 2.35 2.84 -10.29
N ALA A 84 3.64 2.84 -10.65
CA ALA A 84 4.24 3.86 -11.52
C ALA A 84 3.65 3.83 -12.93
N PHE A 85 3.51 2.63 -13.51
CA PHE A 85 2.95 2.45 -14.86
C PHE A 85 1.42 2.35 -14.88
N GLY A 86 0.78 2.15 -13.74
CA GLY A 86 -0.67 2.06 -13.62
C GLY A 86 -1.36 3.43 -13.81
N LYS A 87 -2.65 3.39 -14.15
CA LYS A 87 -3.48 4.60 -14.25
C LYS A 87 -3.98 5.00 -12.86
N TYR A 88 -3.11 5.54 -12.03
CA TYR A 88 -3.41 6.01 -10.68
C TYR A 88 -3.04 7.48 -10.53
N ASP A 89 -3.86 8.23 -9.80
CA ASP A 89 -3.60 9.64 -9.47
C ASP A 89 -2.73 9.75 -8.23
N VAL A 90 -2.99 8.87 -7.26
CA VAL A 90 -2.30 8.85 -5.95
C VAL A 90 -1.78 7.46 -5.66
N VAL A 91 -0.56 7.38 -5.17
CA VAL A 91 0.08 6.15 -4.67
C VAL A 91 0.31 6.31 -3.17
N HIS A 92 -0.36 5.51 -2.38
CA HIS A 92 -0.23 5.53 -0.92
C HIS A 92 0.59 4.32 -0.46
N ILE A 93 1.68 4.59 0.24
CA ILE A 93 2.65 3.60 0.71
C ILE A 93 2.59 3.52 2.23
N HIS A 94 2.44 2.32 2.75
CA HIS A 94 2.43 2.06 4.18
C HIS A 94 3.71 1.35 4.60
N ALA A 95 4.30 1.81 5.69
CA ALA A 95 5.56 1.38 6.30
C ALA A 95 6.84 1.95 5.67
N GLU A 96 7.88 2.02 6.48
CA GLU A 96 9.19 2.63 6.15
C GLU A 96 9.93 1.90 5.03
N GLY A 97 9.99 0.56 5.10
CA GLY A 97 10.70 -0.25 4.11
C GLY A 97 10.19 -0.03 2.68
N PRO A 98 8.87 -0.17 2.42
CA PRO A 98 8.27 0.17 1.15
C PRO A 98 8.45 1.63 0.72
N ALA A 99 8.55 2.56 1.67
CA ALA A 99 8.75 3.99 1.41
C ALA A 99 10.05 4.29 0.64
N PHE A 100 11.05 3.43 0.77
CA PHE A 100 12.28 3.54 -0.02
C PHE A 100 12.00 3.60 -1.53
N PHE A 101 10.95 2.95 -2.01
CA PHE A 101 10.57 2.93 -3.42
C PHE A 101 9.64 4.08 -3.85
N ALA A 102 9.35 5.04 -2.97
CA ALA A 102 8.44 6.16 -3.25
C ALA A 102 8.91 7.05 -4.42
N TRP A 103 10.21 7.10 -4.66
CA TRP A 103 10.77 7.86 -5.79
C TRP A 103 10.32 7.35 -7.14
N LEU A 104 10.04 6.04 -7.27
CA LEU A 104 9.70 5.43 -8.55
C LEU A 104 8.35 5.93 -9.09
N PRO A 105 7.21 5.77 -8.41
CA PRO A 105 5.94 6.35 -8.90
C PRO A 105 6.01 7.88 -9.00
N LYS A 106 6.82 8.54 -8.17
CA LYS A 106 7.00 9.99 -8.24
C LYS A 106 7.68 10.43 -9.54
N MET A 107 8.67 9.69 -10.03
CA MET A 107 9.31 9.95 -11.33
C MET A 107 8.30 9.89 -12.49
N PHE A 108 7.27 9.07 -12.38
CA PHE A 108 6.19 8.94 -13.36
C PHE A 108 5.03 9.92 -13.12
N GLY A 109 5.25 10.98 -12.35
CA GLY A 109 4.28 12.05 -12.13
C GLY A 109 3.14 11.72 -11.18
N LYS A 110 3.24 10.60 -10.42
CA LYS A 110 2.21 10.23 -9.44
C LYS A 110 2.36 11.06 -8.17
N ARG A 111 1.25 11.39 -7.53
CA ARG A 111 1.24 11.91 -6.15
C ARG A 111 1.52 10.75 -5.21
N VAL A 112 2.50 10.90 -4.33
CA VAL A 112 2.91 9.84 -3.41
C VAL A 112 2.66 10.29 -1.98
N VAL A 113 1.95 9.47 -1.22
CA VAL A 113 1.71 9.60 0.21
C VAL A 113 2.39 8.43 0.91
N VAL A 114 3.10 8.71 2.00
CA VAL A 114 3.73 7.67 2.82
C VAL A 114 3.20 7.78 4.24
N THR A 115 2.71 6.67 4.79
CA THR A 115 2.33 6.56 6.19
C THR A 115 3.26 5.58 6.90
N VAL A 116 3.94 6.07 7.93
CA VAL A 116 4.79 5.27 8.81
C VAL A 116 3.96 4.87 10.03
N HIS A 117 3.91 3.55 10.29
CA HIS A 117 3.19 3.00 11.43
C HIS A 117 4.17 2.71 12.57
N GLY A 118 3.99 3.36 13.71
CA GLY A 118 4.81 3.11 14.90
C GLY A 118 5.25 4.38 15.63
N GLU A 119 5.67 5.38 14.91
CA GLU A 119 5.78 6.76 15.37
C GLU A 119 5.08 7.61 14.32
N CYS A 120 4.25 8.56 14.73
CA CYS A 120 3.36 9.30 13.83
C CYS A 120 4.16 10.33 13.01
N GLU A 121 5.04 9.86 12.14
CA GLU A 121 5.70 10.72 11.16
C GLU A 121 5.12 10.51 9.76
N ILE A 122 4.46 11.52 9.26
CA ILE A 122 4.01 11.56 7.87
C ILE A 122 5.09 12.26 7.06
N ILE A 123 5.82 11.50 6.28
CA ILE A 123 6.84 12.03 5.38
C ILE A 123 6.20 12.27 4.01
N TRP A 124 6.05 13.55 3.66
CA TRP A 124 5.58 13.97 2.34
C TRP A 124 6.74 14.07 1.36
N ALA A 125 6.67 13.31 0.30
CA ALA A 125 7.62 13.42 -0.80
C ALA A 125 6.99 14.15 -2.00
N THR A 126 6.32 15.27 -1.78
CA THR A 126 5.78 16.10 -2.87
C THR A 126 6.63 17.34 -3.09
N ARG A 127 6.78 17.71 -4.35
CA ARG A 127 7.63 18.82 -4.80
C ARG A 127 6.96 20.19 -4.66
N GLU A 128 5.71 20.30 -4.21
CA GLU A 128 5.00 21.59 -4.12
C GLU A 128 4.18 21.75 -2.85
N LYS A 129 4.55 22.80 -2.10
CA LYS A 129 3.88 23.61 -1.09
C LYS A 129 3.55 23.00 0.28
N PRO A 130 3.88 23.76 1.34
CA PRO A 130 3.77 23.35 2.76
C PRO A 130 2.35 23.37 3.35
N ASP A 131 1.31 23.67 2.57
CA ASP A 131 -0.03 23.89 3.12
C ASP A 131 -0.85 22.63 3.38
N PHE A 132 -0.34 21.45 3.03
CA PHE A 132 -1.07 20.17 3.20
C PHE A 132 -0.71 19.41 4.48
N MET A 133 0.03 20.03 5.37
CA MET A 133 0.58 19.37 6.57
C MET A 133 -0.39 19.27 7.75
N ARG A 134 -1.70 19.49 7.55
CA ARG A 134 -2.68 19.61 8.65
C ARG A 134 -3.69 18.48 8.81
N VAL A 135 -3.52 17.31 8.21
CA VAL A 135 -4.59 16.30 8.19
C VAL A 135 -4.41 15.11 9.13
N CYS A 136 -3.34 15.00 9.88
CA CYS A 136 -3.18 13.88 10.81
C CYS A 136 -2.72 14.29 12.21
N ALA A 137 -3.47 15.18 12.82
CA ALA A 137 -3.46 15.38 14.27
C ALA A 137 -4.89 15.30 14.76
N ALA A 138 -5.38 14.08 14.98
CA ALA A 138 -6.53 13.75 15.82
C ALA A 138 -6.46 12.28 16.19
#